data_8405cc279e94d059003beed5555a1768
#
_entry.id   8405cc279e94d059003beed5555a1768
#
_cell.length_a   1.000
_cell.length_b   1.000
_cell.length_c   1.000
_cell.angle_alpha   90.00
_cell.angle_beta   90.00
_cell.angle_gamma   90.00
#
_symmetry.space_group_name_H-M   'P 1'
#
loop_
_entity.id
_entity.type
_entity.pdbx_description
1 polymer ?
#
loop_
_entity_poly.entity_id
_entity_poly.type
_entity_poly.pdbx_seq_one_letter_code
_entity_poly.pdbx_strand_id
1 'polypeptide(L)'
;PATLAMIAFWNANRLEISTHCVLPYDERLRVIVPWLQQLEMESLGKNHTPDGRRIPGRTGQAVWGANGNEAQHSFYQWLREGTGRASIDLLWSEMPGHRYAEHYRVLLANARAQAEALIMRDPDNPCFNAVSAIVMDAVTPRRLGALMAMYEHKTTMLGTLFGINPFDQPGVELGKRLSKRAERGEDPMTAVAEEVRF
;
A
#
# COMPACT_ATOMS: atom_id res chain seq x y z
N PRO A 1 5.16 13.44 -5.64
CA PRO A 1 4.10 12.49 -6.01
C PRO A 1 4.39 11.79 -7.33
N ALA A 2 4.70 12.53 -8.43
CA ALA A 2 4.92 11.97 -9.76
C ALA A 2 6.00 10.89 -9.78
N THR A 3 7.15 11.14 -9.19
CA THR A 3 8.25 10.17 -9.11
C THR A 3 7.81 8.89 -8.41
N LEU A 4 7.09 8.99 -7.29
CA LEU A 4 6.56 7.83 -6.58
C LEU A 4 5.50 7.07 -7.39
N ALA A 5 4.66 7.77 -8.14
CA ALA A 5 3.71 7.14 -9.05
C ALA A 5 4.41 6.36 -10.16
N MET A 6 5.45 6.93 -10.78
CA MET A 6 6.24 6.25 -11.81
C MET A 6 6.99 5.04 -11.26
N ILE A 7 7.58 5.15 -10.06
CA ILE A 7 8.22 4.03 -9.37
C ILE A 7 7.21 2.92 -9.08
N ALA A 8 6.03 3.24 -8.53
CA ALA A 8 5.00 2.26 -8.23
C ALA A 8 4.45 1.59 -9.51
N PHE A 9 4.24 2.35 -10.58
CA PHE A 9 3.87 1.81 -11.88
C PHE A 9 4.93 0.84 -12.42
N TRP A 10 6.21 1.21 -12.34
CA TRP A 10 7.34 0.36 -12.72
C TRP A 10 7.40 -0.91 -11.88
N ASN A 11 7.28 -0.79 -10.55
CA ASN A 11 7.29 -1.91 -9.63
C ASN A 11 6.18 -2.91 -9.97
N ALA A 12 4.95 -2.43 -10.21
CA ALA A 12 3.82 -3.28 -10.52
C ALA A 12 3.94 -3.98 -11.88
N ASN A 13 4.37 -3.27 -12.93
CA ASN A 13 4.28 -3.75 -14.31
C ASN A 13 5.61 -4.26 -14.90
N ARG A 14 6.75 -3.75 -14.43
CA ARG A 14 8.07 -4.19 -14.93
C ARG A 14 8.75 -5.18 -13.99
N LEU A 15 8.64 -4.94 -12.68
CA LEU A 15 9.20 -5.83 -11.67
C LEU A 15 8.20 -6.88 -11.17
N GLU A 16 6.94 -6.80 -11.61
CA GLU A 16 5.84 -7.71 -11.27
C GLU A 16 5.57 -7.81 -9.75
N ILE A 17 5.88 -6.74 -9.00
CA ILE A 17 5.65 -6.67 -7.57
C ILE A 17 4.18 -6.36 -7.33
N SER A 18 3.45 -7.30 -6.73
CA SER A 18 2.00 -7.21 -6.52
C SER A 18 1.60 -6.59 -5.17
N THR A 19 2.56 -6.38 -4.27
CA THR A 19 2.29 -5.89 -2.91
C THR A 19 3.11 -4.66 -2.56
N HIS A 20 2.50 -3.78 -1.76
CA HIS A 20 3.11 -2.57 -1.23
C HIS A 20 3.06 -2.60 0.30
N CYS A 21 4.22 -2.78 0.92
CA CYS A 21 4.38 -2.81 2.36
C CYS A 21 4.72 -1.42 2.88
N VAL A 22 4.00 -0.95 3.90
CA VAL A 22 4.23 0.37 4.50
C VAL A 22 4.60 0.21 5.97
N LEU A 23 5.75 0.76 6.35
CA LEU A 23 6.39 0.57 7.66
C LEU A 23 6.61 1.91 8.35
N PRO A 24 5.60 2.46 9.05
CA PRO A 24 5.78 3.66 9.86
C PRO A 24 6.60 3.35 11.12
N TYR A 25 7.64 4.14 11.36
CA TYR A 25 8.47 4.12 12.58
C TYR A 25 8.13 5.31 13.50
N ASP A 26 6.86 5.62 13.58
CA ASP A 26 6.32 6.63 14.50
C ASP A 26 4.90 6.23 14.87
N GLU A 27 4.62 6.07 16.16
CA GLU A 27 3.32 5.62 16.65
C GLU A 27 2.16 6.54 16.20
N ARG A 28 2.43 7.82 15.98
CA ARG A 28 1.44 8.78 15.48
C ARG A 28 0.99 8.47 14.05
N LEU A 29 1.76 7.67 13.32
CA LEU A 29 1.48 7.23 11.95
C LEU A 29 0.88 5.81 11.88
N ARG A 30 0.61 5.15 13.00
CA ARG A 30 0.12 3.75 13.03
C ARG A 30 -1.09 3.48 12.17
N VAL A 31 -1.95 4.48 11.98
CA VAL A 31 -3.17 4.35 11.16
C VAL A 31 -2.97 4.68 9.68
N ILE A 32 -1.73 4.98 9.26
CA ILE A 32 -1.44 5.31 7.85
C ILE A 32 -1.67 4.09 6.94
N VAL A 33 -1.39 2.88 7.42
CA VAL A 33 -1.54 1.65 6.64
C VAL A 33 -3.01 1.41 6.27
N PRO A 34 -3.97 1.32 7.22
CA PRO A 34 -5.38 1.14 6.88
C PRO A 34 -5.95 2.30 6.06
N TRP A 35 -5.46 3.53 6.25
CA TRP A 35 -5.85 4.66 5.41
C TRP A 35 -5.36 4.48 3.97
N LEU A 36 -4.11 4.04 3.76
CA LEU A 36 -3.55 3.75 2.43
C LEU A 36 -4.23 2.56 1.77
N GLN A 37 -4.64 1.54 2.53
CA GLN A 37 -5.43 0.44 2.00
C GLN A 37 -6.71 0.94 1.34
N GLN A 38 -7.44 1.80 2.02
CA GLN A 38 -8.63 2.41 1.44
C GLN A 38 -8.27 3.30 0.25
N LEU A 39 -7.33 4.23 0.40
CA LEU A 39 -6.95 5.16 -0.65
C LEU A 39 -6.47 4.44 -1.93
N GLU A 40 -5.51 3.54 -1.83
CA GLU A 40 -4.88 2.94 -3.02
C GLU A 40 -5.64 1.73 -3.54
N MET A 41 -6.07 0.80 -2.69
CA MET A 41 -6.70 -0.43 -3.15
C MET A 41 -8.10 -0.20 -3.70
N GLU A 42 -8.87 0.68 -3.08
CA GLU A 42 -10.21 1.04 -3.56
C GLU A 42 -10.14 1.87 -4.84
N SER A 43 -9.22 2.84 -4.92
CA SER A 43 -9.05 3.68 -6.10
C SER A 43 -8.44 2.93 -7.29
N LEU A 44 -7.45 2.06 -7.06
CA LEU A 44 -6.63 1.46 -8.11
C LEU A 44 -6.93 -0.03 -8.38
N GLY A 45 -7.69 -0.70 -7.51
CA GLY A 45 -8.02 -2.12 -7.64
C GLY A 45 -9.06 -2.41 -8.73
N LYS A 46 -8.80 -2.00 -9.95
CA LYS A 46 -9.72 -2.11 -11.09
C LYS A 46 -9.03 -2.77 -12.28
N ASN A 47 -9.77 -3.59 -13.03
CA ASN A 47 -9.27 -4.35 -14.16
C ASN A 47 -9.81 -3.89 -15.51
N HIS A 48 -10.63 -2.83 -15.53
CA HIS A 48 -11.19 -2.23 -16.73
C HIS A 48 -11.00 -0.71 -16.75
N THR A 49 -10.86 -0.17 -17.95
CA THR A 49 -10.92 1.28 -18.21
C THR A 49 -12.36 1.78 -18.07
N PRO A 50 -12.60 3.11 -17.97
CA PRO A 50 -13.97 3.66 -17.88
C PRO A 50 -14.87 3.31 -19.05
N ASP A 51 -14.30 3.06 -20.23
CA ASP A 51 -15.01 2.62 -21.45
C ASP A 51 -15.17 1.09 -21.54
N GLY A 52 -14.85 0.36 -20.47
CA GLY A 52 -15.08 -1.08 -20.34
C GLY A 52 -14.03 -1.99 -20.97
N ARG A 53 -12.92 -1.46 -21.48
CA ARG A 53 -11.83 -2.28 -22.01
C ARG A 53 -11.01 -2.90 -20.88
N ARG A 54 -10.68 -4.18 -21.00
CA ARG A 54 -9.83 -4.85 -20.02
C ARG A 54 -8.40 -4.30 -20.06
N ILE A 55 -7.82 -4.07 -18.88
CA ILE A 55 -6.44 -3.62 -18.73
C ILE A 55 -5.50 -4.81 -18.87
N PRO A 56 -4.52 -4.76 -19.78
CA PRO A 56 -3.62 -5.90 -20.02
C PRO A 56 -2.55 -6.09 -18.93
N GLY A 57 -2.28 -5.04 -18.14
CA GLY A 57 -1.26 -5.05 -17.10
C GLY A 57 -1.82 -5.17 -15.68
N ARG A 58 -0.92 -5.00 -14.71
CA ARG A 58 -1.28 -4.90 -13.29
C ARG A 58 -1.69 -3.48 -12.96
N THR A 59 -2.69 -3.33 -12.12
CA THR A 59 -3.16 -2.04 -11.61
C THR A 59 -2.67 -1.83 -10.16
N GLY A 60 -3.55 -1.58 -9.20
CA GLY A 60 -3.16 -1.34 -7.80
C GLY A 60 -2.46 -2.54 -7.15
N GLN A 61 -1.49 -2.24 -6.33
CA GLN A 61 -0.83 -3.23 -5.46
C GLN A 61 -1.67 -3.47 -4.20
N ALA A 62 -1.58 -4.66 -3.61
CA ALA A 62 -2.17 -4.92 -2.30
C ALA A 62 -1.34 -4.20 -1.22
N VAL A 63 -1.94 -3.23 -0.55
CA VAL A 63 -1.30 -2.46 0.52
C VAL A 63 -1.43 -3.21 1.85
N TRP A 64 -0.32 -3.33 2.55
CA TRP A 64 -0.24 -3.96 3.87
C TRP A 64 0.93 -3.38 4.66
N GLY A 65 1.06 -3.77 5.92
CA GLY A 65 2.15 -3.30 6.77
C GLY A 65 1.72 -3.21 8.22
N ALA A 66 2.65 -2.75 9.04
CA ALA A 66 2.44 -2.49 10.46
C ALA A 66 3.47 -1.47 10.96
N ASN A 67 3.33 -1.02 12.21
CA ASN A 67 4.38 -0.25 12.86
C ASN A 67 5.72 -0.99 12.77
N GLY A 68 6.78 -0.31 12.37
CA GLY A 68 8.06 -0.92 12.01
C GLY A 68 8.65 -1.84 13.09
N ASN A 69 8.53 -1.46 14.37
CA ASN A 69 8.98 -2.32 15.48
C ASN A 69 8.17 -3.63 15.59
N GLU A 70 6.86 -3.56 15.43
CA GLU A 70 5.98 -4.73 15.47
C GLU A 70 6.22 -5.64 14.25
N ALA A 71 6.45 -5.04 13.10
CA ALA A 71 6.74 -5.73 11.85
C ALA A 71 7.97 -6.63 11.94
N GLN A 72 9.02 -6.23 12.68
CA GLN A 72 10.25 -7.00 12.85
C GLN A 72 9.99 -8.38 13.47
N HIS A 73 9.00 -8.49 14.36
CA HIS A 73 8.64 -9.73 15.03
C HIS A 73 7.51 -10.51 14.34
N SER A 74 7.06 -10.05 13.17
CA SER A 74 5.98 -10.72 12.43
C SER A 74 6.38 -11.13 11.01
N PHE A 75 6.70 -10.20 10.13
CA PHE A 75 6.89 -10.50 8.71
C PHE A 75 8.23 -10.05 8.10
N TYR A 76 9.17 -9.52 8.87
CA TYR A 76 10.49 -9.14 8.36
C TYR A 76 11.29 -10.35 7.85
N GLN A 77 11.12 -11.54 8.43
CA GLN A 77 11.69 -12.77 7.90
C GLN A 77 11.28 -12.99 6.44
N TRP A 78 9.99 -12.81 6.14
CA TRP A 78 9.48 -12.94 4.77
C TRP A 78 10.03 -11.85 3.83
N LEU A 79 10.15 -10.62 4.31
CA LEU A 79 10.72 -9.52 3.51
C LEU A 79 12.21 -9.75 3.18
N ARG A 80 12.96 -10.39 4.07
CA ARG A 80 14.42 -10.59 3.89
C ARG A 80 14.76 -11.86 3.13
N GLU A 81 14.10 -12.96 3.43
CA GLU A 81 14.49 -14.30 2.97
C GLU A 81 13.37 -15.05 2.24
N GLY A 82 12.19 -14.44 2.16
CA GLY A 82 11.07 -15.01 1.41
C GLY A 82 11.33 -14.99 -0.11
N THR A 83 10.62 -15.85 -0.82
CA THR A 83 10.68 -15.94 -2.29
C THR A 83 9.80 -14.90 -2.99
N GLY A 84 8.96 -14.18 -2.25
CA GLY A 84 8.14 -13.09 -2.74
C GLY A 84 8.86 -11.74 -2.74
N ARG A 85 8.27 -10.75 -3.39
CA ARG A 85 8.78 -9.37 -3.43
C ARG A 85 7.71 -8.39 -2.98
N ALA A 86 8.14 -7.31 -2.34
CA ALA A 86 7.30 -6.16 -2.02
C ALA A 86 7.96 -4.87 -2.49
N SER A 87 7.16 -3.87 -2.84
CA SER A 87 7.60 -2.49 -2.73
C SER A 87 7.42 -2.06 -1.28
N ILE A 88 8.39 -1.34 -0.72
CA ILE A 88 8.41 -1.03 0.70
C ILE A 88 8.60 0.49 0.87
N ASP A 89 7.69 1.13 1.58
CA ASP A 89 7.85 2.50 2.05
C ASP A 89 8.12 2.48 3.56
N LEU A 90 9.32 2.92 3.98
CA LEU A 90 9.61 3.18 5.38
C LEU A 90 9.36 4.66 5.67
N LEU A 91 8.62 4.94 6.74
CA LEU A 91 8.27 6.31 7.13
C LEU A 91 8.79 6.61 8.53
N TRP A 92 9.55 7.69 8.68
CA TRP A 92 9.96 8.18 10.00
C TRP A 92 10.07 9.71 10.03
N SER A 93 10.24 10.26 11.22
CA SER A 93 10.59 11.67 11.38
C SER A 93 11.96 11.80 12.06
N GLU A 94 12.65 12.91 11.83
CA GLU A 94 13.97 13.15 12.45
C GLU A 94 13.84 13.63 13.90
N MET A 95 12.72 14.29 14.21
CA MET A 95 12.49 14.86 15.52
C MET A 95 11.41 14.09 16.30
N PRO A 96 11.67 13.74 17.57
CA PRO A 96 10.64 13.18 18.44
C PRO A 96 9.56 14.24 18.73
N GLY A 97 8.30 13.83 18.74
CA GLY A 97 7.20 14.68 19.16
C GLY A 97 6.87 14.57 20.65
N HIS A 98 7.83 14.07 21.45
CA HIS A 98 7.65 13.74 22.87
C HIS A 98 8.98 13.90 23.66
N ARG A 99 8.90 13.84 24.98
CA ARG A 99 10.04 14.03 25.91
C ARG A 99 11.06 12.86 25.95
N TYR A 100 10.76 11.72 25.36
CA TYR A 100 11.58 10.50 25.44
C TYR A 100 12.62 10.47 24.30
N ALA A 101 13.51 11.46 24.26
CA ALA A 101 14.46 11.64 23.15
C ALA A 101 15.40 10.44 22.97
N GLU A 102 15.85 9.81 24.06
CA GLU A 102 16.74 8.64 23.99
C GLU A 102 16.05 7.41 23.36
N HIS A 103 14.83 7.12 23.76
CA HIS A 103 14.05 6.05 23.14
C HIS A 103 13.83 6.31 21.64
N TYR A 104 13.61 7.59 21.29
CA TYR A 104 13.42 7.96 19.90
C TYR A 104 14.71 7.81 19.09
N ARG A 105 15.86 8.14 19.67
CA ARG A 105 17.17 7.93 19.04
C ARG A 105 17.41 6.46 18.71
N VAL A 106 17.07 5.55 19.62
CA VAL A 106 17.16 4.11 19.41
C VAL A 106 16.19 3.65 18.31
N LEU A 107 14.95 4.13 18.33
CA LEU A 107 13.95 3.85 17.31
C LEU A 107 14.42 4.27 15.90
N LEU A 108 14.96 5.48 15.80
CA LEU A 108 15.46 6.04 14.53
C LEU A 108 16.67 5.27 14.00
N ALA A 109 17.61 4.91 14.89
CA ALA A 109 18.75 4.06 14.54
C ALA A 109 18.28 2.70 14.01
N ASN A 110 17.26 2.11 14.63
CA ASN A 110 16.66 0.87 14.19
C ASN A 110 15.97 1.02 12.81
N ALA A 111 15.17 2.07 12.62
CA ALA A 111 14.51 2.34 11.33
C ALA A 111 15.54 2.43 10.18
N ARG A 112 16.63 3.15 10.38
CA ARG A 112 17.71 3.30 9.39
C ARG A 112 18.42 1.97 9.11
N ALA A 113 18.78 1.22 10.17
CA ALA A 113 19.40 -0.09 10.03
C ALA A 113 18.50 -1.09 9.27
N GLN A 114 17.20 -1.06 9.54
CA GLN A 114 16.25 -1.92 8.83
C GLN A 114 16.08 -1.50 7.35
N ALA A 115 16.09 -0.20 7.05
CA ALA A 115 16.08 0.27 5.69
C ALA A 115 17.31 -0.22 4.91
N GLU A 116 18.51 -0.11 5.49
CA GLU A 116 19.75 -0.65 4.92
C GLU A 116 19.67 -2.16 4.72
N ALA A 117 19.23 -2.91 5.74
CA ALA A 117 19.10 -4.35 5.67
C ALA A 117 18.15 -4.81 4.55
N LEU A 118 17.05 -4.08 4.31
CA LEU A 118 16.09 -4.40 3.25
C LEU A 118 16.62 -4.08 1.83
N ILE A 119 17.56 -3.14 1.70
CA ILE A 119 18.22 -2.79 0.43
C ILE A 119 19.37 -3.76 0.11
N MET A 120 20.06 -4.27 1.14
CA MET A 120 21.18 -5.20 0.94
C MET A 120 20.74 -6.45 0.21
N ARG A 121 21.44 -6.75 -0.89
CA ARG A 121 21.20 -7.96 -1.67
C ARG A 121 21.96 -9.13 -1.05
N ASP A 122 21.27 -10.24 -0.95
CA ASP A 122 21.91 -11.52 -0.71
C ASP A 122 22.24 -12.15 -2.07
N PRO A 123 23.51 -12.49 -2.34
CA PRO A 123 23.91 -13.12 -3.60
C PRO A 123 23.17 -14.45 -3.87
N ASP A 124 22.79 -15.16 -2.81
CA ASP A 124 22.11 -16.46 -2.89
C ASP A 124 20.57 -16.31 -2.98
N ASN A 125 20.03 -15.13 -2.72
CA ASN A 125 18.60 -14.85 -2.86
C ASN A 125 18.35 -13.88 -4.04
N PRO A 126 17.83 -14.35 -5.17
CA PRO A 126 17.53 -13.51 -6.34
C PRO A 126 16.35 -12.56 -6.09
N CYS A 127 15.57 -12.76 -5.03
CA CYS A 127 14.49 -11.88 -4.68
C CYS A 127 15.02 -10.60 -4.01
N PHE A 128 14.58 -9.45 -4.49
CA PHE A 128 14.90 -8.16 -3.89
C PHE A 128 13.64 -7.30 -3.80
N ASN A 129 13.56 -6.50 -2.76
CA ASN A 129 12.50 -5.55 -2.55
C ASN A 129 12.82 -4.19 -3.19
N ALA A 130 11.80 -3.47 -3.61
CA ALA A 130 11.92 -2.08 -4.02
C ALA A 130 11.66 -1.18 -2.80
N VAL A 131 12.69 -0.55 -2.26
CA VAL A 131 12.63 0.17 -0.98
C VAL A 131 12.68 1.68 -1.19
N SER A 132 11.79 2.41 -0.54
CA SER A 132 11.78 3.86 -0.44
C SER A 132 11.79 4.29 1.02
N ALA A 133 12.53 5.35 1.35
CA ALA A 133 12.46 6.00 2.64
C ALA A 133 11.78 7.37 2.49
N ILE A 134 10.72 7.58 3.25
CA ILE A 134 9.98 8.84 3.32
C ILE A 134 10.25 9.47 4.68
N VAL A 135 11.08 10.49 4.66
CA VAL A 135 11.60 11.13 5.88
C VAL A 135 10.97 12.50 6.06
N MET A 136 10.43 12.73 7.22
CA MET A 136 9.91 14.03 7.65
C MET A 136 10.85 14.65 8.69
N ASP A 137 10.90 15.97 8.76
CA ASP A 137 11.57 16.66 9.87
C ASP A 137 10.88 16.39 11.22
N ALA A 138 9.54 16.48 11.25
CA ALA A 138 8.71 16.17 12.42
C ALA A 138 7.31 15.75 11.98
N VAL A 139 6.60 14.95 12.80
CA VAL A 139 5.18 14.67 12.61
C VAL A 139 4.37 15.81 13.22
N THR A 140 3.97 16.75 12.38
CA THR A 140 3.06 17.86 12.69
C THR A 140 1.80 17.77 11.85
N PRO A 141 0.68 18.43 12.20
CA PRO A 141 -0.53 18.42 11.35
C PRO A 141 -0.25 18.85 9.90
N ARG A 142 0.62 19.86 9.71
CA ARG A 142 1.03 20.31 8.37
C ARG A 142 1.80 19.23 7.61
N ARG A 143 2.74 18.55 8.27
CA ARG A 143 3.56 17.51 7.63
C ARG A 143 2.74 16.25 7.35
N LEU A 144 1.85 15.90 8.27
CA LEU A 144 0.92 14.81 8.06
C LEU A 144 0.01 15.09 6.86
N GLY A 145 -0.57 16.30 6.77
CA GLY A 145 -1.37 16.70 5.61
C GLY A 145 -0.58 16.65 4.30
N ALA A 146 0.70 17.06 4.32
CA ALA A 146 1.57 16.96 3.14
C ALA A 146 1.88 15.52 2.75
N LEU A 147 2.09 14.62 3.72
CA LEU A 147 2.26 13.18 3.49
C LEU A 147 1.00 12.56 2.87
N MET A 148 -0.16 12.88 3.42
CA MET A 148 -1.45 12.42 2.88
C MET A 148 -1.66 12.91 1.44
N ALA A 149 -1.52 14.21 1.20
CA ALA A 149 -1.64 14.81 -0.14
C ALA A 149 -0.64 14.20 -1.14
N MET A 150 0.57 13.86 -0.70
CA MET A 150 1.56 13.17 -1.54
C MET A 150 1.04 11.82 -2.04
N TYR A 151 0.44 11.01 -1.16
CA TYR A 151 -0.13 9.72 -1.53
C TYR A 151 -1.42 9.86 -2.35
N GLU A 152 -2.27 10.84 -2.06
CA GLU A 152 -3.47 11.15 -2.85
C GLU A 152 -3.11 11.51 -4.30
N HIS A 153 -2.13 12.39 -4.48
CA HIS A 153 -1.62 12.75 -5.80
C HIS A 153 -0.92 11.56 -6.49
N LYS A 154 -0.14 10.76 -5.76
CA LYS A 154 0.44 9.51 -6.29
C LYS A 154 -0.66 8.60 -6.83
N THR A 155 -1.72 8.39 -6.06
CA THR A 155 -2.85 7.51 -6.41
C THR A 155 -3.60 8.03 -7.65
N THR A 156 -3.88 9.32 -7.71
CA THR A 156 -4.52 9.95 -8.88
C THR A 156 -3.68 9.79 -10.15
N MET A 157 -2.36 10.03 -10.03
CA MET A 157 -1.43 9.85 -11.16
C MET A 157 -1.34 8.37 -11.60
N LEU A 158 -1.33 7.44 -10.65
CA LEU A 158 -1.37 6.01 -10.96
C LEU A 158 -2.66 5.62 -11.68
N GLY A 159 -3.81 6.13 -11.25
CA GLY A 159 -5.07 5.95 -11.95
C GLY A 159 -4.98 6.38 -13.42
N THR A 160 -4.36 7.53 -13.69
CA THR A 160 -4.12 8.01 -15.06
C THR A 160 -3.16 7.09 -15.82
N LEU A 161 -2.06 6.66 -15.21
CA LEU A 161 -1.07 5.77 -15.85
C LEU A 161 -1.67 4.39 -16.18
N PHE A 162 -2.55 3.87 -15.34
CA PHE A 162 -3.26 2.62 -15.58
C PHE A 162 -4.46 2.77 -16.53
N GLY A 163 -4.89 3.99 -16.82
CA GLY A 163 -6.08 4.26 -17.64
C GLY A 163 -7.39 3.91 -16.95
N ILE A 164 -7.45 4.02 -15.62
CA ILE A 164 -8.63 3.75 -14.79
C ILE A 164 -9.18 5.02 -14.15
N ASN A 165 -10.45 4.99 -13.75
CA ASN A 165 -11.03 6.05 -12.92
C ASN A 165 -10.74 5.76 -11.43
N PRO A 166 -9.89 6.55 -10.74
CA PRO A 166 -9.59 6.31 -9.33
C PRO A 166 -10.69 6.79 -8.37
N PHE A 167 -11.76 7.41 -8.86
CA PHE A 167 -12.79 8.08 -8.05
C PHE A 167 -14.11 7.31 -7.97
N ASP A 168 -14.21 6.11 -8.53
CA ASP A 168 -15.38 5.23 -8.45
C ASP A 168 -15.03 3.89 -7.76
N GLN A 169 -16.07 3.11 -7.38
CA GLN A 169 -15.94 1.91 -6.58
C GLN A 169 -16.90 0.80 -7.05
N PRO A 170 -16.81 0.36 -8.31
CA PRO A 170 -17.75 -0.64 -8.84
C PRO A 170 -17.67 -1.99 -8.12
N GLY A 171 -16.53 -2.35 -7.54
CA GLY A 171 -16.31 -3.64 -6.88
C GLY A 171 -17.16 -3.90 -5.65
N VAL A 172 -17.68 -2.86 -4.98
CA VAL A 172 -18.53 -3.02 -3.80
C VAL A 172 -20.03 -3.06 -4.12
N GLU A 173 -20.43 -2.71 -5.35
CA GLU A 173 -21.84 -2.59 -5.72
C GLU A 173 -22.56 -3.95 -5.80
N LEU A 174 -21.86 -5.00 -6.24
CA LEU A 174 -22.41 -6.35 -6.25
C LEU A 174 -22.81 -6.81 -4.85
N GLY A 175 -21.90 -6.66 -3.87
CA GLY A 175 -22.19 -7.01 -2.48
C GLY A 175 -23.40 -6.25 -1.91
N LYS A 176 -23.51 -4.95 -2.19
CA LYS A 176 -24.67 -4.13 -1.76
C LYS A 176 -25.99 -4.63 -2.39
N ARG A 177 -25.96 -5.01 -3.68
CA ARG A 177 -27.15 -5.57 -4.36
C ARG A 177 -27.56 -6.90 -3.75
N LEU A 178 -26.61 -7.80 -3.51
CA LEU A 178 -26.86 -9.11 -2.91
C LEU A 178 -27.39 -8.98 -1.47
N SER A 179 -26.82 -8.07 -0.66
CA SER A 179 -27.32 -7.78 0.67
C SER A 179 -28.78 -7.32 0.66
N LYS A 180 -29.15 -6.38 -0.21
CA LYS A 180 -30.54 -5.92 -0.35
C LYS A 180 -31.51 -7.03 -0.80
N ARG A 181 -31.05 -7.99 -1.63
CA ARG A 181 -31.86 -9.15 -2.03
C ARG A 181 -32.05 -10.10 -0.85
N ALA A 182 -31.00 -10.38 -0.09
CA ALA A 182 -31.09 -11.20 1.12
C ALA A 182 -32.04 -10.61 2.17
N GLU A 183 -32.01 -9.28 2.36
CA GLU A 183 -32.96 -8.58 3.26
C GLU A 183 -34.44 -8.76 2.84
N ARG A 184 -34.70 -9.02 1.56
CA ARG A 184 -36.04 -9.32 1.03
C ARG A 184 -36.42 -10.80 1.11
N GLY A 185 -35.55 -11.65 1.70
CA GLY A 185 -35.77 -13.10 1.79
C GLY A 185 -35.45 -13.87 0.49
N GLU A 186 -34.80 -13.22 -0.48
CA GLU A 186 -34.31 -13.88 -1.68
C GLU A 186 -33.00 -14.62 -1.37
N ASP A 187 -32.84 -15.88 -1.86
CA ASP A 187 -31.57 -16.62 -1.66
C ASP A 187 -30.43 -15.95 -2.45
N PRO A 188 -29.38 -15.44 -1.77
CA PRO A 188 -28.25 -14.80 -2.45
C PRO A 188 -27.49 -15.74 -3.39
N MET A 189 -27.48 -17.05 -3.14
CA MET A 189 -26.76 -18.04 -3.95
C MET A 189 -27.45 -18.28 -5.29
N THR A 190 -28.79 -18.17 -5.36
CA THR A 190 -29.54 -18.26 -6.63
C THR A 190 -29.14 -17.11 -7.56
N ALA A 191 -28.94 -15.91 -7.02
CA ALA A 191 -28.50 -14.75 -7.77
C ALA A 191 -27.07 -14.88 -8.34
N VAL A 192 -26.17 -15.49 -7.58
CA VAL A 192 -24.80 -15.75 -8.03
C VAL A 192 -24.78 -16.75 -9.19
N ALA A 193 -25.61 -17.79 -9.14
CA ALA A 193 -25.71 -18.79 -10.21
C ALA A 193 -26.22 -18.20 -11.53
N GLU A 194 -27.05 -17.15 -11.48
CA GLU A 194 -27.54 -16.45 -12.68
C GLU A 194 -26.52 -15.49 -13.29
N GLU A 195 -25.67 -14.84 -12.47
CA GLU A 195 -24.67 -13.87 -12.92
C GLU A 195 -23.31 -14.53 -13.29
N VAL A 196 -22.97 -15.67 -12.70
CA VAL A 196 -21.73 -16.44 -13.00
C VAL A 196 -22.07 -17.52 -14.06
N ARG A 197 -22.29 -17.10 -15.29
CA ARG A 197 -22.19 -18.02 -16.44
C ARG A 197 -20.71 -18.09 -16.85
N PHE A 198 -20.08 -19.24 -16.56
CA PHE A 198 -18.80 -19.62 -17.14
C PHE A 198 -18.95 -19.87 -18.65
#